data_eb937705950432a89dea881246456e47
#
_entry.id   eb937705950432a89dea881246456e47
#
_cell.length_a   1.000
_cell.length_b   1.000
_cell.length_c   1.000
_cell.angle_alpha   90.00
_cell.angle_beta   90.00
_cell.angle_gamma   90.00
#
_symmetry.space_group_name_H-M   'P 1'
#
loop_
_entity.id
_entity.type
_entity.pdbx_description
1 polymer ?
#
loop_
_entity_poly.entity_id
_entity_poly.type
_entity_poly.pdbx_seq_one_letter_code
_entity_poly.pdbx_strand_id
1 'polypeptide(L)'
;IKMSSLGDILHTLPFAAALRQRFPKAKITWLVHPQFAGFVPDPPVIDEIIYFDKVKFNKMNLLAKLAYFVEMRRLLHSKKFDLVIDMQGLFKSAVLAAISGCSNRIGYCEMREGSGLVSKAVCGSHSKDHVIERYLDVARYLGAEVREIMFPLPDLSKETVSVQEKLQKNELQGEYIVVVPGARWKTKEW
;
A
#
# COMPACT_ATOMS: atom_id res chain seq x y z
N ILE A 1 3.97 -2.30 -4.45
CA ILE A 1 4.60 -2.31 -3.11
C ILE A 1 4.21 -1.03 -2.39
N LYS A 2 3.44 -1.11 -1.31
CA LYS A 2 3.16 -0.02 -0.39
C LYS A 2 3.01 -0.59 1.01
N MET A 3 4.06 -0.45 1.82
CA MET A 3 4.18 -1.16 3.09
C MET A 3 3.61 -0.38 4.28
N SER A 4 3.72 0.92 4.29
CA SER A 4 3.37 1.83 5.39
C SER A 4 3.40 3.29 4.90
N SER A 5 2.86 4.29 5.60
CA SER A 5 2.07 4.23 6.84
C SER A 5 0.58 4.10 6.53
N LEU A 6 -0.31 4.18 7.54
CA LEU A 6 -1.76 4.09 7.33
C LEU A 6 -2.27 5.09 6.30
N GLY A 7 -1.97 6.38 6.47
CA GLY A 7 -2.40 7.41 5.52
C GLY A 7 -1.87 7.16 4.11
N ASP A 8 -0.61 6.69 3.99
CA ASP A 8 -0.03 6.37 2.69
C ASP A 8 -0.70 5.16 2.02
N ILE A 9 -1.16 4.17 2.80
CA ILE A 9 -1.96 3.04 2.28
C ILE A 9 -3.28 3.58 1.73
N LEU A 10 -4.01 4.37 2.54
CA LEU A 10 -5.28 4.96 2.13
C LEU A 10 -5.14 5.84 0.87
N HIS A 11 -4.10 6.66 0.79
CA HIS A 11 -3.82 7.47 -0.41
C HIS A 11 -3.51 6.63 -1.65
N THR A 12 -3.14 5.36 -1.50
CA THR A 12 -2.85 4.46 -2.63
C THR A 12 -4.10 3.69 -3.10
N LEU A 13 -5.21 3.70 -2.36
CA LEU A 13 -6.44 2.99 -2.74
C LEU A 13 -7.01 3.46 -4.09
N PRO A 14 -7.08 4.77 -4.39
CA PRO A 14 -7.55 5.23 -5.70
C PRO A 14 -6.70 4.72 -6.86
N PHE A 15 -5.39 4.63 -6.67
CA PHE A 15 -4.50 4.01 -7.64
C PHE A 15 -4.84 2.53 -7.87
N ALA A 16 -5.09 1.76 -6.80
CA ALA A 16 -5.47 0.35 -6.91
C ALA A 16 -6.79 0.15 -7.67
N ALA A 17 -7.80 1.02 -7.39
CA ALA A 17 -9.06 1.03 -8.11
C ALA A 17 -8.87 1.30 -9.61
N ALA A 18 -8.12 2.35 -9.95
CA ALA A 18 -7.83 2.72 -11.33
C ALA A 18 -7.05 1.61 -12.07
N LEU A 19 -6.09 0.97 -11.38
CA LEU A 19 -5.34 -0.16 -11.93
C LEU A 19 -6.25 -1.35 -12.23
N ARG A 20 -7.17 -1.72 -11.31
CA ARG A 20 -8.14 -2.79 -11.51
C ARG A 20 -9.10 -2.49 -12.66
N GLN A 21 -9.61 -1.26 -12.75
CA GLN A 21 -10.47 -0.85 -13.87
C GLN A 21 -9.75 -0.98 -15.21
N ARG A 22 -8.49 -0.59 -15.29
CA ARG A 22 -7.70 -0.67 -16.52
C ARG A 22 -7.32 -2.11 -16.88
N PHE A 23 -7.04 -2.95 -15.88
CA PHE A 23 -6.60 -4.33 -16.05
C PHE A 23 -7.51 -5.31 -15.30
N PRO A 24 -8.75 -5.52 -15.74
CA PRO A 24 -9.74 -6.29 -14.98
C PRO A 24 -9.37 -7.77 -14.80
N LYS A 25 -8.51 -8.31 -15.67
CA LYS A 25 -8.04 -9.71 -15.61
C LYS A 25 -6.65 -9.88 -14.99
N ALA A 26 -5.97 -8.78 -14.63
CA ALA A 26 -4.63 -8.89 -14.04
C ALA A 26 -4.72 -9.47 -12.62
N LYS A 27 -3.74 -10.29 -12.26
CA LYS A 27 -3.55 -10.69 -10.86
C LYS A 27 -2.77 -9.60 -10.14
N ILE A 28 -3.42 -8.89 -9.22
CA ILE A 28 -2.82 -7.79 -8.47
C ILE A 28 -2.46 -8.29 -7.07
N THR A 29 -1.16 -8.26 -6.76
CA THR A 29 -0.62 -8.62 -5.45
C THR A 29 -0.14 -7.37 -4.74
N TRP A 30 -0.54 -7.17 -3.48
CA TRP A 30 -0.10 -6.05 -2.66
C TRP A 30 0.90 -6.50 -1.59
N LEU A 31 2.08 -5.91 -1.55
CA LEU A 31 3.05 -6.12 -0.49
C LEU A 31 2.90 -5.02 0.56
N VAL A 32 2.57 -5.42 1.80
CA VAL A 32 2.20 -4.54 2.91
C VAL A 32 2.78 -5.02 4.24
N HIS A 33 2.95 -4.11 5.20
CA HIS A 33 3.24 -4.46 6.59
C HIS A 33 1.98 -5.04 7.26
N PRO A 34 2.07 -6.14 8.04
CA PRO A 34 0.89 -6.80 8.65
C PRO A 34 -0.05 -5.86 9.41
N GLN A 35 0.50 -4.87 10.11
CA GLN A 35 -0.27 -3.88 10.87
C GLN A 35 -1.30 -3.10 10.02
N PHE A 36 -1.06 -2.96 8.72
CA PHE A 36 -1.89 -2.16 7.82
C PHE A 36 -2.67 -3.01 6.81
N ALA A 37 -2.54 -4.32 6.87
CA ALA A 37 -3.16 -5.22 5.92
C ALA A 37 -4.69 -5.15 5.92
N GLY A 38 -5.30 -4.88 7.07
CA GLY A 38 -6.75 -4.71 7.21
C GLY A 38 -7.32 -3.46 6.50
N PHE A 39 -6.49 -2.65 5.84
CA PHE A 39 -6.92 -1.52 5.00
C PHE A 39 -6.69 -1.76 3.51
N VAL A 40 -6.09 -2.89 3.15
CA VAL A 40 -5.93 -3.30 1.75
C VAL A 40 -7.26 -3.83 1.25
N PRO A 41 -7.73 -3.40 0.07
CA PRO A 41 -9.01 -3.82 -0.48
C PRO A 41 -9.08 -5.33 -0.72
N ASP A 42 -10.28 -5.88 -0.54
CA ASP A 42 -10.58 -7.26 -0.88
C ASP A 42 -10.66 -7.49 -2.41
N PRO A 43 -10.66 -8.75 -2.87
CA PRO A 43 -11.01 -9.08 -4.24
C PRO A 43 -12.39 -8.49 -4.62
N PRO A 44 -12.59 -8.01 -5.84
CA PRO A 44 -11.68 -8.18 -6.98
C PRO A 44 -10.60 -7.09 -7.13
N VAL A 45 -10.49 -6.12 -6.21
CA VAL A 45 -9.53 -5.02 -6.37
C VAL A 45 -8.09 -5.54 -6.19
N ILE A 46 -7.82 -6.23 -5.08
CA ILE A 46 -6.54 -6.89 -4.81
C ILE A 46 -6.79 -8.39 -4.65
N ASP A 47 -6.03 -9.20 -5.39
CA ASP A 47 -6.22 -10.66 -5.41
C ASP A 47 -5.38 -11.36 -4.33
N GLU A 48 -4.25 -10.78 -3.95
CA GLU A 48 -3.31 -11.41 -3.02
C GLU A 48 -2.54 -10.38 -2.20
N ILE A 49 -2.31 -10.71 -0.93
CA ILE A 49 -1.50 -9.91 -0.02
C ILE A 49 -0.21 -10.68 0.34
N ILE A 50 0.93 -10.01 0.22
CA ILE A 50 2.21 -10.49 0.73
C ILE A 50 2.63 -9.61 1.91
N TYR A 51 3.02 -10.23 3.01
CA TYR A 51 3.40 -9.53 4.23
C TYR A 51 4.92 -9.34 4.32
N PHE A 52 5.33 -8.12 4.63
CA PHE A 52 6.70 -7.83 5.05
C PHE A 52 6.68 -7.19 6.44
N ASP A 53 7.01 -7.99 7.46
CA ASP A 53 7.04 -7.53 8.85
C ASP A 53 8.40 -6.90 9.18
N LYS A 54 8.45 -5.57 9.03
CA LYS A 54 9.64 -4.77 9.35
C LYS A 54 10.03 -4.85 10.84
N VAL A 55 9.04 -4.95 11.74
CA VAL A 55 9.30 -4.98 13.18
C VAL A 55 9.97 -6.31 13.55
N LYS A 56 9.40 -7.41 13.07
CA LYS A 56 9.98 -8.75 13.23
C LYS A 56 11.38 -8.81 12.61
N PHE A 57 11.54 -8.33 11.37
CA PHE A 57 12.82 -8.29 10.67
C PHE A 57 13.90 -7.53 11.43
N ASN A 58 13.58 -6.36 12.00
CA ASN A 58 14.56 -5.57 12.74
C ASN A 58 15.06 -6.26 14.02
N LYS A 59 14.22 -7.08 14.67
CA LYS A 59 14.56 -7.82 15.90
C LYS A 59 15.36 -9.12 15.65
N MET A 60 15.45 -9.58 14.41
CA MET A 60 16.18 -10.79 14.04
C MET A 60 17.70 -10.58 14.16
N ASN A 61 18.44 -11.63 14.50
CA ASN A 61 19.89 -11.66 14.35
C ASN A 61 20.28 -11.75 12.86
N LEU A 62 21.55 -11.62 12.54
CA LEU A 62 22.04 -11.53 11.17
C LEU A 62 21.68 -12.77 10.33
N LEU A 63 21.84 -13.97 10.89
CA LEU A 63 21.55 -15.23 10.19
C LEU A 63 20.04 -15.36 9.89
N ALA A 64 19.20 -15.01 10.86
CA ALA A 64 17.75 -15.02 10.68
C ALA A 64 17.29 -13.96 9.65
N LYS A 65 17.93 -12.78 9.63
CA LYS A 65 17.67 -11.77 8.58
C LYS A 65 18.02 -12.28 7.20
N LEU A 66 19.15 -12.97 7.06
CA LEU A 66 19.56 -13.55 5.78
C LEU A 66 18.58 -14.64 5.34
N ALA A 67 18.20 -15.55 6.25
CA ALA A 67 17.20 -16.60 5.95
C ALA A 67 15.85 -15.99 5.53
N TYR A 68 15.34 -15.00 6.26
CA TYR A 68 14.11 -14.30 5.95
C TYR A 68 14.17 -13.60 4.57
N PHE A 69 15.32 -13.02 4.26
CA PHE A 69 15.54 -12.37 2.97
C PHE A 69 15.55 -13.37 1.81
N VAL A 70 16.19 -14.54 2.01
CA VAL A 70 16.19 -15.61 1.00
C VAL A 70 14.79 -16.17 0.79
N GLU A 71 14.02 -16.37 1.87
CA GLU A 71 12.62 -16.81 1.81
C GLU A 71 11.76 -15.79 1.05
N MET A 72 11.87 -14.50 1.40
CA MET A 72 11.14 -13.43 0.71
C MET A 72 11.51 -13.37 -0.78
N ARG A 73 12.80 -13.51 -1.11
CA ARG A 73 13.24 -13.55 -2.50
C ARG A 73 12.62 -14.74 -3.24
N ARG A 74 12.62 -15.94 -2.64
CA ARG A 74 12.00 -17.13 -3.24
C ARG A 74 10.51 -16.92 -3.48
N LEU A 75 9.80 -16.38 -2.48
CA LEU A 75 8.38 -16.08 -2.57
C LEU A 75 8.10 -15.08 -3.71
N LEU A 76 8.77 -13.93 -3.73
CA LEU A 76 8.53 -12.91 -4.74
C LEU A 76 8.91 -13.39 -6.14
N HIS A 77 10.03 -14.09 -6.28
CA HIS A 77 10.48 -14.63 -7.56
C HIS A 77 9.54 -15.71 -8.12
N SER A 78 8.94 -16.54 -7.25
CA SER A 78 7.98 -17.58 -7.66
C SER A 78 6.69 -17.02 -8.26
N LYS A 79 6.35 -15.76 -7.96
CA LYS A 79 5.14 -15.11 -8.48
C LYS A 79 5.26 -14.72 -9.95
N LYS A 80 6.48 -14.60 -10.49
CA LYS A 80 6.77 -14.26 -11.91
C LYS A 80 6.02 -12.98 -12.34
N PHE A 81 6.18 -11.91 -11.58
CA PHE A 81 5.52 -10.64 -11.88
C PHE A 81 5.94 -10.08 -13.24
N ASP A 82 4.98 -9.65 -14.06
CA ASP A 82 5.20 -8.93 -15.31
C ASP A 82 5.57 -7.48 -15.07
N LEU A 83 5.09 -6.91 -13.98
CA LEU A 83 5.33 -5.52 -13.57
C LEU A 83 5.38 -5.43 -12.04
N VAL A 84 6.36 -4.71 -11.52
CA VAL A 84 6.42 -4.30 -10.11
C VAL A 84 6.28 -2.79 -10.03
N ILE A 85 5.35 -2.34 -9.19
CA ILE A 85 5.08 -0.91 -8.97
C ILE A 85 5.45 -0.55 -7.54
N ASP A 86 6.49 0.28 -7.39
CA ASP A 86 6.96 0.75 -6.08
C ASP A 86 6.32 2.10 -5.74
N MET A 87 5.20 2.04 -5.01
CA MET A 87 4.49 3.21 -4.51
C MET A 87 5.04 3.70 -3.15
N GLN A 88 6.04 3.01 -2.59
CA GLN A 88 6.71 3.42 -1.36
C GLN A 88 7.88 4.37 -1.65
N GLY A 89 8.66 4.09 -2.69
CA GLY A 89 9.75 4.92 -3.16
C GLY A 89 10.93 5.08 -2.20
N LEU A 90 11.23 4.06 -1.38
CA LEU A 90 12.30 4.05 -0.38
C LEU A 90 13.26 2.88 -0.62
N PHE A 91 14.48 2.95 -0.06
CA PHE A 91 15.48 1.89 -0.19
C PHE A 91 14.93 0.49 0.11
N LYS A 92 14.12 0.34 1.17
CA LYS A 92 13.56 -0.97 1.57
C LYS A 92 12.60 -1.55 0.53
N SER A 93 11.75 -0.72 -0.07
CA SER A 93 10.85 -1.15 -1.15
C SER A 93 11.61 -1.44 -2.43
N ALA A 94 12.64 -0.67 -2.72
CA ALA A 94 13.52 -0.91 -3.86
C ALA A 94 14.21 -2.27 -3.78
N VAL A 95 14.72 -2.65 -2.60
CA VAL A 95 15.31 -3.98 -2.39
C VAL A 95 14.28 -5.08 -2.65
N LEU A 96 13.05 -4.94 -2.15
CA LEU A 96 11.98 -5.92 -2.40
C LEU A 96 11.59 -5.98 -3.88
N ALA A 97 11.55 -4.83 -4.55
CA ALA A 97 11.34 -4.77 -5.99
C ALA A 97 12.46 -5.47 -6.78
N ALA A 98 13.72 -5.26 -6.39
CA ALA A 98 14.87 -5.89 -7.04
C ALA A 98 14.87 -7.41 -6.90
N ILE A 99 14.62 -7.93 -5.68
CA ILE A 99 14.65 -9.39 -5.42
C ILE A 99 13.44 -10.14 -5.97
N SER A 100 12.40 -9.44 -6.44
CA SER A 100 11.28 -10.06 -7.15
C SER A 100 11.69 -10.74 -8.45
N GLY A 101 12.85 -10.36 -9.01
CA GLY A 101 13.31 -10.85 -10.30
C GLY A 101 12.60 -10.23 -11.51
N CYS A 102 11.59 -9.37 -11.29
CA CYS A 102 10.93 -8.66 -12.37
C CYS A 102 11.86 -7.58 -12.96
N SER A 103 12.04 -7.56 -14.28
CA SER A 103 12.83 -6.54 -14.96
C SER A 103 12.08 -5.22 -15.15
N ASN A 104 10.73 -5.31 -15.28
CA ASN A 104 9.89 -4.15 -15.48
C ASN A 104 9.44 -3.58 -14.13
N ARG A 105 10.17 -2.56 -13.66
CA ARG A 105 9.93 -1.93 -12.36
C ARG A 105 9.72 -0.43 -12.54
N ILE A 106 8.62 0.07 -12.03
CA ILE A 106 8.28 1.50 -12.02
C ILE A 106 7.94 1.95 -10.60
N GLY A 107 7.99 3.24 -10.35
CA GLY A 107 7.55 3.84 -9.12
C GLY A 107 6.97 5.23 -9.38
N TYR A 108 6.36 5.84 -8.36
CA TYR A 108 5.85 7.19 -8.48
C TYR A 108 6.99 8.24 -8.46
N CYS A 109 6.68 9.50 -8.73
CA CYS A 109 7.65 10.56 -9.01
C CYS A 109 8.68 10.79 -7.89
N GLU A 110 8.29 10.67 -6.61
CA GLU A 110 9.20 10.91 -5.47
C GLU A 110 9.94 9.64 -5.01
N MET A 111 10.82 9.15 -5.86
CA MET A 111 11.73 8.08 -5.50
C MET A 111 12.89 8.62 -4.67
N ARG A 112 13.05 8.12 -3.43
CA ARG A 112 14.07 8.57 -2.45
C ARG A 112 15.01 7.44 -2.07
N GLU A 113 16.06 7.74 -1.30
CA GLU A 113 17.01 6.76 -0.73
C GLU A 113 17.60 5.81 -1.80
N GLY A 114 17.82 6.31 -3.02
CA GLY A 114 18.38 5.50 -4.11
C GLY A 114 17.38 4.54 -4.78
N SER A 115 16.10 4.56 -4.43
CA SER A 115 15.10 3.67 -5.03
C SER A 115 14.91 3.88 -6.54
N GLY A 116 15.20 5.08 -7.04
CA GLY A 116 15.20 5.40 -8.47
C GLY A 116 16.28 4.66 -9.29
N LEU A 117 17.28 4.05 -8.64
CA LEU A 117 18.27 3.19 -9.32
C LEU A 117 17.68 1.80 -9.63
N VAL A 118 16.64 1.40 -8.94
CA VAL A 118 16.01 0.08 -9.08
C VAL A 118 14.73 0.14 -9.91
N SER A 119 13.92 1.18 -9.73
CA SER A 119 12.65 1.35 -10.42
C SER A 119 12.63 2.67 -11.18
N LYS A 120 12.09 2.66 -12.39
CA LYS A 120 11.92 3.88 -13.19
C LYS A 120 10.87 4.79 -12.56
N ALA A 121 11.24 6.02 -12.20
CA ALA A 121 10.28 7.00 -11.72
C ALA A 121 9.31 7.43 -12.83
N VAL A 122 8.03 7.44 -12.51
CA VAL A 122 6.95 7.93 -13.38
C VAL A 122 6.45 9.25 -12.82
N CYS A 123 6.67 10.32 -13.57
CA CYS A 123 6.20 11.66 -13.27
C CYS A 123 5.19 12.08 -14.33
N GLY A 124 3.98 12.44 -13.90
CA GLY A 124 2.94 12.97 -14.77
C GLY A 124 2.73 14.47 -14.57
N SER A 125 1.63 14.98 -15.11
CA SER A 125 1.25 16.40 -15.03
C SER A 125 0.95 16.85 -13.59
N HIS A 126 0.61 15.93 -12.69
CA HIS A 126 0.22 16.19 -11.30
C HIS A 126 1.39 15.97 -10.30
N SER A 127 2.64 16.00 -10.78
CA SER A 127 3.82 15.73 -9.95
C SER A 127 4.01 16.70 -8.77
N LYS A 128 3.37 17.86 -8.80
CA LYS A 128 3.38 18.89 -7.73
C LYS A 128 2.08 18.94 -6.92
N ASP A 129 1.08 18.16 -7.29
CA ASP A 129 -0.23 18.14 -6.65
C ASP A 129 -0.26 17.24 -5.41
N HIS A 130 -1.44 17.02 -4.85
CA HIS A 130 -1.63 16.13 -3.72
C HIS A 130 -1.12 14.71 -4.04
N VAL A 131 -0.63 14.00 -3.03
CA VAL A 131 -0.01 12.68 -3.20
C VAL A 131 -0.89 11.66 -3.93
N ILE A 132 -2.22 11.72 -3.76
CA ILE A 132 -3.18 10.88 -4.48
C ILE A 132 -3.06 11.08 -5.99
N GLU A 133 -3.01 12.33 -6.45
CA GLU A 133 -2.87 12.65 -7.88
C GLU A 133 -1.53 12.16 -8.44
N ARG A 134 -0.46 12.29 -7.66
CA ARG A 134 0.87 11.75 -8.02
C ARG A 134 0.87 10.23 -8.15
N TYR A 135 0.09 9.53 -7.32
CA TYR A 135 -0.08 8.09 -7.44
C TYR A 135 -0.95 7.73 -8.66
N LEU A 136 -1.99 8.52 -8.92
CA LEU A 136 -2.84 8.33 -10.10
C LEU A 136 -2.10 8.63 -11.42
N ASP A 137 -1.06 9.46 -11.41
CA ASP A 137 -0.19 9.65 -12.58
C ASP A 137 0.48 8.34 -13.01
N VAL A 138 0.81 7.44 -12.07
CA VAL A 138 1.33 6.11 -12.39
C VAL A 138 0.25 5.26 -13.09
N ALA A 139 -1.01 5.36 -12.65
CA ALA A 139 -2.12 4.66 -13.31
C ALA A 139 -2.36 5.22 -14.72
N ARG A 140 -2.33 6.54 -14.88
CA ARG A 140 -2.44 7.22 -16.20
C ARG A 140 -1.31 6.82 -17.15
N TYR A 141 -0.08 6.72 -16.64
CA TYR A 141 1.07 6.23 -17.41
C TYR A 141 0.84 4.79 -17.92
N LEU A 142 0.12 3.96 -17.16
CA LEU A 142 -0.26 2.60 -17.55
C LEU A 142 -1.54 2.57 -18.42
N GLY A 143 -2.07 3.72 -18.81
CA GLY A 143 -3.23 3.86 -19.69
C GLY A 143 -4.58 3.80 -18.97
N ALA A 144 -4.63 4.01 -17.65
CA ALA A 144 -5.89 4.12 -16.93
C ALA A 144 -6.54 5.49 -17.18
N GLU A 145 -7.86 5.48 -17.42
CA GLU A 145 -8.67 6.69 -17.40
C GLU A 145 -9.16 6.92 -15.97
N VAL A 146 -8.73 8.02 -15.36
CA VAL A 146 -9.15 8.39 -14.00
C VAL A 146 -10.24 9.45 -14.11
N ARG A 147 -11.50 9.03 -14.03
CA ARG A 147 -12.68 9.92 -14.08
C ARG A 147 -13.14 10.31 -12.67
N GLU A 148 -12.94 9.42 -11.71
CA GLU A 148 -13.36 9.59 -10.32
C GLU A 148 -12.31 9.02 -9.37
N ILE A 149 -12.14 9.67 -8.21
CA ILE A 149 -11.23 9.21 -7.16
C ILE A 149 -12.01 8.30 -6.21
N MET A 150 -11.85 6.98 -6.38
CA MET A 150 -12.51 5.97 -5.56
C MET A 150 -11.57 5.42 -4.48
N PHE A 151 -12.12 5.24 -3.28
CA PHE A 151 -11.43 4.61 -2.15
C PHE A 151 -12.05 3.24 -1.87
N PRO A 152 -11.65 2.18 -2.56
CA PRO A 152 -12.13 0.85 -2.26
C PRO A 152 -11.61 0.43 -0.88
N LEU A 153 -12.51 0.31 0.08
CA LEU A 153 -12.20 -0.23 1.41
C LEU A 153 -12.50 -1.73 1.43
N PRO A 154 -11.82 -2.50 2.31
CA PRO A 154 -12.18 -3.89 2.56
C PRO A 154 -13.56 -4.00 3.20
N ASP A 155 -14.10 -5.21 3.29
CA ASP A 155 -15.33 -5.45 4.06
C ASP A 155 -15.08 -5.19 5.55
N LEU A 156 -15.76 -4.17 6.08
CA LEU A 156 -15.69 -3.73 7.48
C LEU A 156 -16.92 -4.15 8.30
N SER A 157 -17.69 -5.12 7.83
CA SER A 157 -18.94 -5.56 8.47
C SER A 157 -18.73 -5.99 9.93
N LYS A 158 -17.61 -6.68 10.23
CA LYS A 158 -17.27 -7.12 11.60
C LYS A 158 -16.94 -5.95 12.51
N GLU A 159 -16.15 -5.01 11.99
CA GLU A 159 -15.79 -3.78 12.71
C GLU A 159 -17.02 -2.93 12.96
N THR A 160 -17.92 -2.84 12.00
CA THR A 160 -19.19 -2.12 12.13
C THR A 160 -20.04 -2.69 13.27
N VAL A 161 -20.20 -4.02 13.34
CA VAL A 161 -20.92 -4.67 14.45
C VAL A 161 -20.25 -4.35 15.79
N SER A 162 -18.93 -4.49 15.88
CA SER A 162 -18.19 -4.19 17.11
C SER A 162 -18.33 -2.73 17.55
N VAL A 163 -18.36 -1.79 16.59
CA VAL A 163 -18.60 -0.37 16.90
C VAL A 163 -20.03 -0.16 17.40
N GLN A 164 -21.03 -0.75 16.73
CA GLN A 164 -22.42 -0.65 17.15
C GLN A 164 -22.66 -1.18 18.58
N GLU A 165 -22.06 -2.33 18.92
CA GLU A 165 -22.13 -2.87 20.29
C GLU A 165 -21.51 -1.89 21.32
N LYS A 166 -20.38 -1.26 20.99
CA LYS A 166 -19.74 -0.27 21.86
C LYS A 166 -20.60 0.98 22.03
N LEU A 167 -21.24 1.48 20.96
CA LEU A 167 -22.13 2.63 21.00
C LEU A 167 -23.35 2.33 21.90
N GLN A 168 -23.97 1.16 21.71
CA GLN A 168 -25.12 0.71 22.54
C GLN A 168 -24.72 0.57 24.01
N LYS A 169 -23.59 -0.05 24.32
CA LYS A 169 -23.07 -0.22 25.68
C LYS A 169 -22.85 1.12 26.40
N ASN A 170 -22.50 2.16 25.66
CA ASN A 170 -22.28 3.51 26.20
C ASN A 170 -23.52 4.43 26.05
N GLU A 171 -24.68 3.87 25.72
CA GLU A 171 -25.95 4.59 25.55
C GLU A 171 -25.89 5.73 24.50
N LEU A 172 -24.96 5.65 23.57
CA LEU A 172 -24.81 6.62 22.48
C LEU A 172 -25.79 6.28 21.36
N GLN A 173 -26.91 7.02 21.32
CA GLN A 173 -27.95 6.90 20.31
C GLN A 173 -28.07 8.22 19.52
N GLY A 174 -28.40 8.12 18.22
CA GLY A 174 -28.58 9.29 17.37
C GLY A 174 -27.29 9.79 16.72
N GLU A 175 -27.25 11.08 16.42
CA GLU A 175 -26.08 11.71 15.80
C GLU A 175 -24.94 11.90 16.81
N TYR A 176 -23.71 11.65 16.36
CA TYR A 176 -22.51 11.81 17.18
C TYR A 176 -21.34 12.37 16.37
N ILE A 177 -20.39 12.98 17.06
CA ILE A 177 -19.14 13.48 16.49
C ILE A 177 -18.00 12.60 16.99
N VAL A 178 -17.15 12.15 16.06
CA VAL A 178 -15.94 11.42 16.40
C VAL A 178 -14.76 12.38 16.44
N VAL A 179 -14.10 12.47 17.59
CA VAL A 179 -12.89 13.25 17.78
C VAL A 179 -11.71 12.31 17.91
N VAL A 180 -10.69 12.47 17.06
CA VAL A 180 -9.46 11.67 17.03
C VAL A 180 -8.27 12.57 17.39
N PRO A 181 -8.00 12.83 18.68
CA PRO A 181 -6.99 13.81 19.11
C PRO A 181 -5.55 13.25 19.03
N GLY A 182 -5.41 11.93 18.97
CA GLY A 182 -4.12 11.25 18.99
C GLY A 182 -3.43 11.20 17.63
N ALA A 183 -2.11 11.30 17.63
CA ALA A 183 -1.27 11.10 16.48
C ALA A 183 0.00 10.31 16.84
N ARG A 184 0.70 9.74 15.85
CA ARG A 184 1.98 9.04 16.08
C ARG A 184 3.07 9.99 16.59
N TRP A 185 3.05 11.24 16.17
CA TRP A 185 4.03 12.27 16.52
C TRP A 185 3.40 13.28 17.45
N LYS A 186 4.04 13.54 18.60
CA LYS A 186 3.59 14.53 19.59
C LYS A 186 3.29 15.91 18.96
N THR A 187 4.06 16.31 17.95
CA THR A 187 3.85 17.57 17.23
C THR A 187 2.59 17.62 16.38
N LYS A 188 1.85 16.50 16.25
CA LYS A 188 0.60 16.36 15.51
C LYS A 188 -0.58 15.96 16.40
N GLU A 189 -0.38 15.89 17.70
CA GLU A 189 -1.45 15.71 18.69
C GLU A 189 -2.10 17.04 18.99
N TRP A 190 -3.39 16.97 19.29
CA TRP A 190 -4.17 18.11 19.78
C TRP A 190 -3.98 18.29 21.27
#